data_409f597d651b431206e1a214ca9bc0e4
#
_entry.id   409f597d651b431206e1a214ca9bc0e4
#
_cell.length_a   1.000
_cell.length_b   1.000
_cell.length_c   1.000
_cell.angle_alpha   90.00
_cell.angle_beta   90.00
_cell.angle_gamma   90.00
#
_symmetry.space_group_name_H-M   'P 1'
#
loop_
_entity.id
_entity.type
_entity.pdbx_description
1 polymer ?
#
loop_
_entity_poly.entity_id
_entity_poly.type
_entity_poly.pdbx_seq_one_letter_code
_entity_poly.pdbx_strand_id
1 'polypeptide(L)'
;MKVLFVCSGNSINSISPIIKNQGISLKNEGIDITYFTIIGKGLIGYLKNVKRLKDFLNKNKYDIIHAHYSMSAFVASLAGSKPLVVSLMGSDVKSGKFYKIFIYLFNKCSWSKTIVKSEDMKMSLGIKGIQVIPNGVDLVKFKPLDQIECKNKLKWNCNKKQILFASNPNRYEKNYPLAKNSFALL
;
A
#
# COMPACT_ATOMS: atom_id res chain seq x y z
N MET A 1 9.80 -18.57 -8.70
CA MET A 1 8.85 -17.61 -9.28
C MET A 1 9.42 -16.22 -9.15
N LYS A 2 9.44 -15.44 -10.25
CA LYS A 2 9.94 -14.05 -10.29
C LYS A 2 8.79 -13.06 -10.33
N VAL A 3 8.74 -12.12 -9.41
CA VAL A 3 7.66 -11.14 -9.31
C VAL A 3 8.24 -9.71 -9.35
N LEU A 4 7.66 -8.87 -10.20
CA LEU A 4 7.99 -7.45 -10.25
C LEU A 4 6.97 -6.66 -9.41
N PHE A 5 7.43 -5.99 -8.37
CA PHE A 5 6.64 -5.01 -7.64
C PHE A 5 6.76 -3.65 -8.30
N VAL A 6 5.65 -3.12 -8.81
CA VAL A 6 5.56 -1.76 -9.36
C VAL A 6 4.89 -0.87 -8.32
N CYS A 7 5.62 0.10 -7.79
CA CYS A 7 5.15 0.95 -6.70
C CYS A 7 5.68 2.38 -6.80
N SER A 8 5.10 3.29 -6.03
CA SER A 8 5.58 4.67 -5.94
C SER A 8 6.95 4.73 -5.24
N GLY A 9 7.88 5.46 -5.83
CA GLY A 9 9.18 5.81 -5.25
C GLY A 9 9.22 7.21 -4.63
N ASN A 10 8.06 7.86 -4.46
CA ASN A 10 7.97 9.26 -4.01
C ASN A 10 7.92 9.45 -2.48
N SER A 11 8.01 8.39 -1.70
CA SER A 11 8.08 8.48 -0.24
C SER A 11 9.49 8.82 0.24
N ILE A 12 9.64 9.34 1.47
CA ILE A 12 10.92 9.72 2.08
C ILE A 12 11.94 8.58 2.02
N ASN A 13 11.49 7.34 2.20
CA ASN A 13 12.32 6.14 2.14
C ASN A 13 12.21 5.41 0.78
N SER A 14 11.90 6.12 -0.29
CA SER A 14 11.67 5.59 -1.64
C SER A 14 10.45 4.66 -1.70
N ILE A 15 10.49 3.47 -1.11
CA ILE A 15 9.40 2.49 -1.11
C ILE A 15 8.67 2.52 0.24
N SER A 16 7.34 2.49 0.22
CA SER A 16 6.53 2.39 1.42
C SER A 16 6.92 1.18 2.29
N PRO A 17 7.05 1.33 3.62
CA PRO A 17 7.37 0.22 4.52
C PRO A 17 6.43 -0.98 4.38
N ILE A 18 5.14 -0.75 4.12
CA ILE A 18 4.15 -1.82 3.92
C ILE A 18 4.53 -2.69 2.72
N ILE A 19 4.88 -2.06 1.59
CA ILE A 19 5.26 -2.77 0.37
C ILE A 19 6.61 -3.48 0.55
N LYS A 20 7.55 -2.80 1.22
CA LYS A 20 8.87 -3.38 1.52
C LYS A 20 8.75 -4.63 2.40
N ASN A 21 7.97 -4.55 3.48
CA ASN A 21 7.75 -5.68 4.39
C ASN A 21 7.06 -6.85 3.69
N GLN A 22 6.05 -6.58 2.85
CA GLN A 22 5.41 -7.60 2.03
C GLN A 22 6.43 -8.31 1.11
N GLY A 23 7.29 -7.53 0.44
CA GLY A 23 8.32 -8.10 -0.42
C GLY A 23 9.36 -8.92 0.34
N ILE A 24 9.76 -8.49 1.56
CA ILE A 24 10.65 -9.26 2.44
C ILE A 24 9.98 -10.58 2.84
N SER A 25 8.72 -10.55 3.27
CA SER A 25 7.97 -11.74 3.65
C SER A 25 7.89 -12.76 2.50
N LEU A 26 7.59 -12.28 1.28
CA LEU A 26 7.54 -13.16 0.11
C LEU A 26 8.92 -13.71 -0.31
N LYS A 27 9.98 -12.93 -0.12
CA LYS A 27 11.36 -13.42 -0.34
C LYS A 27 11.72 -14.54 0.63
N ASN A 28 11.30 -14.45 1.88
CA ASN A 28 11.50 -15.50 2.87
C ASN A 28 10.77 -16.81 2.50
N GLU A 29 9.68 -16.71 1.71
CA GLU A 29 8.95 -17.84 1.14
C GLU A 29 9.52 -18.31 -0.23
N GLY A 30 10.73 -17.88 -0.59
CA GLY A 30 11.42 -18.31 -1.82
C GLY A 30 10.96 -17.63 -3.10
N ILE A 31 10.24 -16.51 -3.02
CA ILE A 31 9.80 -15.74 -4.19
C ILE A 31 10.85 -14.68 -4.51
N ASP A 32 11.32 -14.64 -5.75
CA ASP A 32 12.27 -13.61 -6.22
C ASP A 32 11.50 -12.29 -6.49
N ILE A 33 11.74 -11.27 -5.66
CA ILE A 33 11.06 -9.97 -5.74
C ILE A 33 12.02 -8.90 -6.24
N THR A 34 11.70 -8.32 -7.37
CA THR A 34 12.33 -7.10 -7.92
C THR A 34 11.40 -5.91 -7.74
N TYR A 35 11.94 -4.71 -7.57
CA TYR A 35 11.17 -3.49 -7.44
C TYR A 35 11.40 -2.56 -8.62
N PHE A 36 10.31 -2.06 -9.20
CA PHE A 36 10.32 -0.93 -10.13
C PHE A 36 9.62 0.26 -9.47
N THR A 37 10.35 1.33 -9.22
CA THR A 37 9.82 2.52 -8.57
C THR A 37 9.40 3.58 -9.60
N ILE A 38 8.18 4.08 -9.43
CA ILE A 38 7.64 5.20 -10.20
C ILE A 38 8.04 6.49 -9.49
N ILE A 39 8.75 7.37 -10.21
CA ILE A 39 9.23 8.66 -9.71
C ILE A 39 8.48 9.78 -10.42
N GLY A 40 8.02 10.75 -9.66
CA GLY A 40 7.24 11.90 -10.14
C GLY A 40 5.85 11.97 -9.50
N LYS A 41 5.33 13.18 -9.34
CA LYS A 41 4.04 13.45 -8.71
C LYS A 41 2.97 13.79 -9.75
N GLY A 42 1.71 13.57 -9.40
CA GLY A 42 0.56 13.84 -10.27
C GLY A 42 0.51 12.92 -11.49
N LEU A 43 -0.52 13.10 -12.32
CA LEU A 43 -0.78 12.25 -13.48
C LEU A 43 0.39 12.23 -14.47
N ILE A 44 0.93 13.39 -14.81
CA ILE A 44 2.03 13.53 -15.79
C ILE A 44 3.30 12.85 -15.26
N GLY A 45 3.62 13.02 -13.96
CA GLY A 45 4.78 12.37 -13.36
C GLY A 45 4.69 10.84 -13.41
N TYR A 46 3.49 10.29 -13.25
CA TYR A 46 3.26 8.84 -13.39
C TYR A 46 3.36 8.39 -14.84
N LEU A 47 2.71 9.09 -15.79
CA LEU A 47 2.69 8.72 -17.21
C LEU A 47 4.10 8.69 -17.84
N LYS A 48 5.01 9.58 -17.44
CA LYS A 48 6.42 9.55 -17.89
C LYS A 48 7.12 8.22 -17.62
N ASN A 49 6.64 7.44 -16.64
CA ASN A 49 7.21 6.14 -16.31
C ASN A 49 6.68 4.98 -17.19
N VAL A 50 5.66 5.20 -18.02
CA VAL A 50 5.10 4.13 -18.88
C VAL A 50 6.16 3.58 -19.83
N LYS A 51 6.85 4.46 -20.58
CA LYS A 51 7.93 4.06 -21.49
C LYS A 51 9.06 3.37 -20.72
N ARG A 52 9.50 3.94 -19.60
CA ARG A 52 10.58 3.38 -18.78
C ARG A 52 10.24 1.97 -18.26
N LEU A 53 8.98 1.74 -17.83
CA LEU A 53 8.54 0.42 -17.39
C LEU A 53 8.44 -0.55 -18.58
N LYS A 54 7.91 -0.11 -19.73
CA LYS A 54 7.84 -0.93 -20.94
C LYS A 54 9.24 -1.39 -21.39
N ASP A 55 10.20 -0.47 -21.44
CA ASP A 55 11.59 -0.78 -21.81
C ASP A 55 12.24 -1.73 -20.80
N PHE A 56 11.92 -1.59 -19.51
CA PHE A 56 12.37 -2.48 -18.45
C PHE A 56 11.81 -3.90 -18.61
N LEU A 57 10.50 -4.03 -18.90
CA LEU A 57 9.84 -5.32 -19.12
C LEU A 57 10.31 -6.03 -20.39
N ASN A 58 10.69 -5.29 -21.42
CA ASN A 58 11.26 -5.88 -22.63
C ASN A 58 12.62 -6.56 -22.39
N LYS A 59 13.38 -6.06 -21.40
CA LYS A 59 14.71 -6.60 -21.03
C LYS A 59 14.65 -7.67 -19.96
N ASN A 60 13.56 -7.75 -19.20
CA ASN A 60 13.43 -8.61 -18.03
C ASN A 60 12.11 -9.37 -18.05
N LYS A 61 12.15 -10.67 -17.80
CA LYS A 61 10.95 -11.52 -17.74
C LYS A 61 10.53 -11.76 -16.29
N TYR A 62 9.24 -11.65 -16.03
CA TYR A 62 8.61 -11.89 -14.75
C TYR A 62 7.40 -12.80 -14.90
N ASP A 63 7.17 -13.67 -13.94
CA ASP A 63 5.99 -14.54 -13.89
C ASP A 63 4.73 -13.76 -13.52
N ILE A 64 4.88 -12.75 -12.65
CA ILE A 64 3.80 -11.86 -12.20
C ILE A 64 4.33 -10.43 -12.08
N ILE A 65 3.54 -9.47 -12.54
CA ILE A 65 3.73 -8.05 -12.23
C ILE A 65 2.68 -7.67 -11.18
N HIS A 66 3.12 -7.17 -10.03
CA HIS A 66 2.24 -6.78 -8.94
C HIS A 66 2.34 -5.26 -8.69
N ALA A 67 1.32 -4.53 -9.09
CA ALA A 67 1.26 -3.09 -8.89
C ALA A 67 0.59 -2.75 -7.55
N HIS A 68 1.22 -1.87 -6.79
CA HIS A 68 0.71 -1.34 -5.54
C HIS A 68 0.23 0.08 -5.74
N TYR A 69 -1.04 0.35 -5.43
CA TYR A 69 -1.76 1.59 -5.69
C TYR A 69 -2.23 1.74 -7.15
N SER A 70 -3.43 2.29 -7.33
CA SER A 70 -4.09 2.38 -8.65
C SER A 70 -3.29 3.15 -9.69
N MET A 71 -2.62 4.26 -9.33
CA MET A 71 -1.80 5.01 -10.29
C MET A 71 -0.61 4.19 -10.80
N SER A 72 0.00 3.37 -9.95
CA SER A 72 1.04 2.43 -10.35
C SER A 72 0.48 1.34 -11.26
N ALA A 73 -0.75 0.89 -10.98
CA ALA A 73 -1.45 -0.10 -11.80
C ALA A 73 -1.80 0.46 -13.19
N PHE A 74 -2.21 1.72 -13.29
CA PHE A 74 -2.47 2.37 -14.59
C PHE A 74 -1.19 2.44 -15.42
N VAL A 75 -0.06 2.84 -14.82
CA VAL A 75 1.24 2.84 -15.50
C VAL A 75 1.62 1.43 -15.97
N ALA A 76 1.46 0.42 -15.10
CA ALA A 76 1.75 -0.96 -15.45
C ALA A 76 0.85 -1.48 -16.59
N SER A 77 -0.44 -1.15 -16.55
CA SER A 77 -1.38 -1.50 -17.62
C SER A 77 -1.00 -0.89 -18.96
N LEU A 78 -0.71 0.42 -18.97
CA LEU A 78 -0.30 1.15 -20.18
C LEU A 78 1.07 0.69 -20.70
N ALA A 79 1.94 0.16 -19.84
CA ALA A 79 3.20 -0.46 -20.24
C ALA A 79 3.05 -1.88 -20.80
N GLY A 80 1.82 -2.45 -20.81
CA GLY A 80 1.54 -3.78 -21.33
C GLY A 80 1.89 -4.92 -20.35
N SER A 81 1.92 -4.66 -19.06
CA SER A 81 2.24 -5.65 -18.01
C SER A 81 1.22 -6.79 -17.97
N LYS A 82 1.66 -8.05 -18.13
CA LYS A 82 0.82 -9.26 -18.06
C LYS A 82 1.64 -10.45 -17.54
N PRO A 83 1.06 -11.29 -16.64
CA PRO A 83 -0.17 -11.06 -15.88
C PRO A 83 -0.01 -9.95 -14.83
N LEU A 84 -1.03 -9.12 -14.65
CA LEU A 84 -1.00 -7.96 -13.74
C LEU A 84 -1.93 -8.16 -12.54
N VAL A 85 -1.33 -8.28 -11.35
CA VAL A 85 -2.03 -8.26 -10.06
C VAL A 85 -1.98 -6.84 -9.50
N VAL A 86 -3.08 -6.36 -8.93
CA VAL A 86 -3.17 -5.00 -8.40
C VAL A 86 -3.63 -5.00 -6.95
N SER A 87 -2.86 -4.38 -6.08
CA SER A 87 -3.27 -4.08 -4.69
C SER A 87 -3.67 -2.62 -4.55
N LEU A 88 -4.96 -2.38 -4.29
CA LEU A 88 -5.48 -1.06 -3.95
C LEU A 88 -5.25 -0.79 -2.46
N MET A 89 -4.88 0.45 -2.10
CA MET A 89 -4.31 0.78 -0.79
C MET A 89 -5.24 1.62 0.11
N GLY A 90 -6.45 1.92 -0.33
CA GLY A 90 -7.49 2.62 0.43
C GLY A 90 -7.73 4.05 -0.02
N SER A 91 -6.73 4.92 -0.06
CA SER A 91 -6.88 6.29 -0.55
C SER A 91 -7.35 6.37 -2.00
N ASP A 92 -6.96 5.42 -2.82
CA ASP A 92 -7.37 5.25 -4.21
C ASP A 92 -8.85 4.84 -4.35
N VAL A 93 -9.40 4.10 -3.41
CA VAL A 93 -10.82 3.71 -3.42
C VAL A 93 -11.73 4.84 -2.92
N LYS A 94 -11.23 5.69 -2.02
CA LYS A 94 -11.94 6.87 -1.49
C LYS A 94 -11.91 8.07 -2.42
N SER A 95 -11.13 8.04 -3.49
CA SER A 95 -11.10 9.06 -4.55
C SER A 95 -12.45 9.13 -5.26
N GLY A 96 -12.83 10.30 -5.78
CA GLY A 96 -14.16 10.58 -6.31
C GLY A 96 -14.67 9.60 -7.39
N LYS A 97 -15.95 9.74 -7.78
CA LYS A 97 -16.65 8.82 -8.69
C LYS A 97 -15.90 8.57 -10.01
N PHE A 98 -15.34 9.59 -10.63
CA PHE A 98 -14.56 9.45 -11.87
C PHE A 98 -13.37 8.52 -11.74
N TYR A 99 -12.66 8.58 -10.62
CA TYR A 99 -11.52 7.73 -10.38
C TYR A 99 -11.91 6.25 -10.27
N LYS A 100 -13.05 5.95 -9.66
CA LYS A 100 -13.62 4.60 -9.59
C LYS A 100 -13.96 4.03 -10.97
N ILE A 101 -14.42 4.87 -11.90
CA ILE A 101 -14.68 4.45 -13.28
C ILE A 101 -13.38 3.97 -13.95
N PHE A 102 -12.28 4.71 -13.79
CA PHE A 102 -10.98 4.26 -14.32
C PHE A 102 -10.54 2.93 -13.69
N ILE A 103 -10.67 2.79 -12.37
CA ILE A 103 -10.37 1.51 -11.70
C ILE A 103 -11.22 0.39 -12.31
N TYR A 104 -12.52 0.59 -12.51
CA TYR A 104 -13.41 -0.39 -13.11
C TYR A 104 -12.97 -0.78 -14.54
N LEU A 105 -12.68 0.20 -15.39
CA LEU A 105 -12.26 -0.04 -16.76
C LEU A 105 -10.96 -0.83 -16.83
N PHE A 106 -9.94 -0.40 -16.09
CA PHE A 106 -8.65 -1.08 -16.07
C PHE A 106 -8.74 -2.47 -15.44
N ASN A 107 -9.55 -2.64 -14.39
CA ASN A 107 -9.81 -3.95 -13.79
C ASN A 107 -10.42 -4.92 -14.82
N LYS A 108 -11.37 -4.45 -15.63
CA LYS A 108 -12.02 -5.27 -16.64
C LYS A 108 -11.11 -5.62 -17.83
N CYS A 109 -10.27 -4.66 -18.26
CA CYS A 109 -9.54 -4.78 -19.53
C CYS A 109 -8.08 -5.25 -19.35
N SER A 110 -7.48 -5.05 -18.18
CA SER A 110 -6.02 -5.20 -18.04
C SER A 110 -5.59 -6.00 -16.81
N TRP A 111 -6.33 -5.95 -15.70
CA TRP A 111 -5.90 -6.56 -14.45
C TRP A 111 -6.34 -8.03 -14.37
N SER A 112 -5.40 -8.92 -14.10
CA SER A 112 -5.69 -10.35 -13.93
C SER A 112 -6.36 -10.63 -12.60
N LYS A 113 -5.95 -9.93 -11.54
CA LYS A 113 -6.54 -9.99 -10.20
C LYS A 113 -6.43 -8.65 -9.50
N THR A 114 -7.44 -8.33 -8.68
CA THR A 114 -7.46 -7.12 -7.85
C THR A 114 -7.61 -7.50 -6.39
N ILE A 115 -6.77 -6.91 -5.56
CA ILE A 115 -6.72 -7.10 -4.11
C ILE A 115 -7.06 -5.78 -3.44
N VAL A 116 -7.96 -5.83 -2.45
CA VAL A 116 -8.26 -4.72 -1.54
C VAL A 116 -7.95 -5.11 -0.09
N LYS A 117 -7.90 -4.15 0.81
CA LYS A 117 -7.44 -4.35 2.19
C LYS A 117 -8.56 -4.58 3.20
N SER A 118 -9.81 -4.32 2.83
CA SER A 118 -10.99 -4.51 3.67
C SER A 118 -12.24 -4.79 2.85
N GLU A 119 -13.28 -5.35 3.49
CA GLU A 119 -14.59 -5.55 2.87
C GLU A 119 -15.25 -4.22 2.50
N ASP A 120 -15.06 -3.15 3.29
CA ASP A 120 -15.56 -1.81 2.96
C ASP A 120 -15.01 -1.30 1.63
N MET A 121 -13.74 -1.54 1.35
CA MET A 121 -13.13 -1.19 0.07
C MET A 121 -13.77 -1.97 -1.08
N LYS A 122 -14.01 -3.27 -0.89
CA LYS A 122 -14.67 -4.13 -1.87
C LYS A 122 -16.09 -3.68 -2.15
N MET A 123 -16.89 -3.42 -1.11
CA MET A 123 -18.25 -2.90 -1.23
C MET A 123 -18.26 -1.53 -1.92
N SER A 124 -17.35 -0.63 -1.54
CA SER A 124 -17.25 0.71 -2.12
C SER A 124 -16.91 0.73 -3.62
N LEU A 125 -16.24 -0.30 -4.13
CA LEU A 125 -15.93 -0.45 -5.55
C LEU A 125 -17.05 -1.15 -6.32
N GLY A 126 -17.79 -2.08 -5.71
CA GLY A 126 -18.85 -2.83 -6.35
C GLY A 126 -18.40 -3.72 -7.52
N ILE A 127 -17.12 -4.08 -7.58
CA ILE A 127 -16.54 -4.88 -8.67
C ILE A 127 -16.51 -6.36 -8.24
N LYS A 128 -17.09 -7.24 -9.05
CA LYS A 128 -17.05 -8.68 -8.81
C LYS A 128 -15.64 -9.26 -8.94
N GLY A 129 -15.34 -10.30 -8.16
CA GLY A 129 -14.07 -11.03 -8.26
C GLY A 129 -12.88 -10.36 -7.55
N ILE A 130 -13.07 -9.21 -6.90
CA ILE A 130 -12.05 -8.59 -6.03
C ILE A 130 -11.83 -9.46 -4.80
N GLN A 131 -10.56 -9.68 -4.46
CA GLN A 131 -10.16 -10.42 -3.27
C GLN A 131 -9.83 -9.45 -2.12
N VAL A 132 -10.26 -9.80 -0.91
CA VAL A 132 -9.90 -9.05 0.30
C VAL A 132 -8.73 -9.74 0.97
N ILE A 133 -7.58 -9.09 0.95
CA ILE A 133 -6.35 -9.55 1.58
C ILE A 133 -5.76 -8.37 2.37
N PRO A 134 -5.93 -8.34 3.70
CA PRO A 134 -5.36 -7.31 4.56
C PRO A 134 -3.83 -7.23 4.44
N ASN A 135 -3.25 -6.12 4.89
CA ASN A 135 -1.80 -6.05 5.00
C ASN A 135 -1.32 -6.97 6.12
N GLY A 136 -0.24 -7.69 5.88
CA GLY A 136 0.42 -8.49 6.89
C GLY A 136 1.11 -7.65 7.97
N VAL A 137 1.33 -8.25 9.13
CA VAL A 137 2.06 -7.68 10.25
C VAL A 137 3.25 -8.59 10.58
N ASP A 138 4.40 -7.99 10.82
CA ASP A 138 5.59 -8.70 11.29
C ASP A 138 5.42 -9.07 12.77
N LEU A 139 5.06 -10.31 13.04
CA LEU A 139 4.79 -10.81 14.39
C LEU A 139 6.06 -11.02 15.23
N VAL A 140 7.23 -11.02 14.63
CA VAL A 140 8.50 -11.04 15.38
C VAL A 140 8.77 -9.67 15.97
N LYS A 141 8.52 -8.63 15.19
CA LYS A 141 8.71 -7.22 15.58
C LYS A 141 7.56 -6.71 16.46
N PHE A 142 6.32 -7.02 16.09
CA PHE A 142 5.11 -6.55 16.77
C PHE A 142 4.50 -7.68 17.59
N LYS A 143 5.04 -7.89 18.78
CA LYS A 143 4.58 -8.88 19.74
C LYS A 143 4.26 -8.21 21.09
N PRO A 144 3.36 -8.75 21.90
CA PRO A 144 3.15 -8.29 23.26
C PRO A 144 4.45 -8.33 24.08
N LEU A 145 4.73 -7.26 24.78
CA LEU A 145 5.86 -7.13 25.69
C LEU A 145 5.36 -6.80 27.11
N ASP A 146 6.18 -7.03 28.12
CA ASP A 146 5.87 -6.62 29.48
C ASP A 146 5.67 -5.09 29.56
N GLN A 147 4.57 -4.66 30.17
CA GLN A 147 4.17 -3.26 30.21
C GLN A 147 5.11 -2.42 31.07
N ILE A 148 5.55 -2.97 32.22
CA ILE A 148 6.41 -2.25 33.17
C ILE A 148 7.80 -2.07 32.55
N GLU A 149 8.33 -3.13 31.96
CA GLU A 149 9.62 -3.09 31.25
C GLU A 149 9.59 -2.07 30.10
N CYS A 150 8.52 -2.06 29.31
CA CYS A 150 8.35 -1.09 28.22
C CYS A 150 8.26 0.35 28.72
N LYS A 151 7.51 0.61 29.80
CA LYS A 151 7.40 1.95 30.41
C LYS A 151 8.75 2.42 30.93
N ASN A 152 9.49 1.56 31.64
CA ASN A 152 10.84 1.86 32.14
C ASN A 152 11.80 2.19 30.98
N LYS A 153 11.78 1.40 29.93
CA LYS A 153 12.60 1.60 28.73
C LYS A 153 12.31 2.94 28.01
N LEU A 154 11.04 3.34 28.00
CA LEU A 154 10.58 4.62 27.44
C LEU A 154 10.70 5.78 28.42
N LYS A 155 11.15 5.55 29.66
CA LYS A 155 11.19 6.53 30.75
C LYS A 155 9.81 7.15 31.05
N TRP A 156 8.77 6.37 30.92
CA TRP A 156 7.40 6.79 31.23
C TRP A 156 7.05 6.49 32.68
N ASN A 157 6.17 7.33 33.26
CA ASN A 157 5.67 7.11 34.61
C ASN A 157 4.80 5.85 34.66
N CYS A 158 5.24 4.83 35.42
CA CYS A 158 4.54 3.54 35.51
C CYS A 158 3.13 3.64 36.13
N ASN A 159 2.90 4.62 36.98
CA ASN A 159 1.63 4.83 37.67
C ASN A 159 0.59 5.60 36.84
N LYS A 160 1.00 6.15 35.67
CA LYS A 160 0.08 6.87 34.78
C LYS A 160 -0.39 5.98 33.65
N LYS A 161 -1.67 6.12 33.27
CA LYS A 161 -2.20 5.57 32.02
C LYS A 161 -1.64 6.38 30.85
N GLN A 162 -1.26 5.71 29.78
CA GLN A 162 -0.79 6.32 28.53
C GLN A 162 -1.77 6.02 27.42
N ILE A 163 -2.06 7.01 26.61
CA ILE A 163 -2.88 6.88 25.40
C ILE A 163 -2.00 7.23 24.20
N LEU A 164 -1.90 6.29 23.24
CA LEU A 164 -1.12 6.48 22.03
C LEU A 164 -2.04 6.93 20.88
N PHE A 165 -1.76 8.10 20.32
CA PHE A 165 -2.29 8.46 19.01
C PHE A 165 -1.37 7.94 17.91
N ALA A 166 -1.65 6.74 17.41
CA ALA A 166 -0.78 6.01 16.48
C ALA A 166 -0.86 6.54 15.04
N SER A 167 -0.78 7.86 14.86
CA SER A 167 -0.78 8.49 13.53
C SER A 167 -0.07 9.84 13.54
N ASN A 168 0.27 10.36 12.34
CA ASN A 168 0.80 11.72 12.23
C ASN A 168 -0.33 12.74 12.53
N PRO A 169 -0.17 13.62 13.55
CA PRO A 169 -1.17 14.62 13.91
C PRO A 169 -1.53 15.60 12.79
N ASN A 170 -0.61 15.84 11.87
CA ASN A 170 -0.81 16.76 10.73
C ASN A 170 -1.65 16.16 9.58
N ARG A 171 -2.03 14.89 9.68
CA ARG A 171 -2.91 14.25 8.70
C ARG A 171 -4.35 14.54 9.06
N TYR A 172 -4.99 15.40 8.26
CA TYR A 172 -6.38 15.85 8.46
C TYR A 172 -7.36 14.68 8.62
N GLU A 173 -7.24 13.64 7.79
CA GLU A 173 -8.11 12.46 7.84
C GLU A 173 -7.98 11.62 9.12
N LYS A 174 -6.99 11.90 9.96
CA LYS A 174 -6.79 11.23 11.27
C LYS A 174 -7.44 11.98 12.42
N ASN A 175 -7.87 13.21 12.17
CA ASN A 175 -8.61 14.04 13.10
C ASN A 175 -8.01 14.10 14.51
N TYR A 176 -6.73 14.46 14.60
CA TYR A 176 -6.04 14.60 15.88
C TYR A 176 -6.72 15.59 16.84
N PRO A 177 -7.30 16.74 16.38
CA PRO A 177 -8.02 17.64 17.27
C PRO A 177 -9.18 16.97 18.00
N LEU A 178 -9.96 16.12 17.32
CA LEU A 178 -11.04 15.35 17.96
C LEU A 178 -10.49 14.39 19.03
N ALA A 179 -9.44 13.65 18.71
CA ALA A 179 -8.81 12.75 19.67
C ALA A 179 -8.28 13.49 20.91
N LYS A 180 -7.65 14.65 20.72
CA LYS A 180 -7.17 15.50 21.82
C LYS A 180 -8.31 16.03 22.68
N ASN A 181 -9.39 16.51 22.08
CA ASN A 181 -10.54 17.04 22.81
C ASN A 181 -11.27 15.93 23.59
N SER A 182 -11.40 14.73 22.98
CA SER A 182 -11.99 13.57 23.67
C SER A 182 -11.16 13.15 24.89
N PHE A 183 -9.84 13.24 24.82
CA PHE A 183 -8.96 12.95 25.95
C PHE A 183 -9.12 13.97 27.09
N ALA A 184 -9.42 15.23 26.78
CA ALA A 184 -9.63 16.26 27.79
C ALA A 184 -10.92 16.07 28.61
N LEU A 185 -11.82 15.16 28.21
CA LEU A 185 -13.05 14.79 28.90
C LEU A 185 -12.90 13.58 29.84
N LEU A 186 -11.71 12.96 29.85
CA LEU A 186 -11.37 11.81 30.70
C LEU A 186 -10.62 12.24 31.96
#